data_604a9395ccac86615e64a4dcaeda8770
#
_entry.id   604a9395ccac86615e64a4dcaeda8770
#
_cell.length_a   1.000
_cell.length_b   1.000
_cell.length_c   1.000
_cell.angle_alpha   90.00
_cell.angle_beta   90.00
_cell.angle_gamma   90.00
#
_symmetry.space_group_name_H-M   'P 1'
#
loop_
_entity.id
_entity.type
_entity.pdbx_description
1 polymer ?
#
loop_
_entity_poly.entity_id
_entity_poly.type
_entity_poly.pdbx_seq_one_letter_code
_entity_poly.pdbx_strand_id
1 'polypeptide(L)'
;MGKIIALANQKGGVGKTTTTINLAASLATLEKKVLVIDADPQANASSGLGVDIKQSECTIYECIIDRANVQDAILDTEIDSLKVISSHINLVGAEIEMLNLPNREKILKEVLTPLKEEYDYILIDCSPSLGLITINAVSYTHLTLPT
;
A
#
# COMPACT_ATOMS: atom_id res chain seq x y z
N MET A 1 18.80 1.00 -1.20
CA MET A 1 17.81 0.67 -0.15
C MET A 1 16.59 1.57 -0.30
N GLY A 2 15.43 0.98 -0.41
CA GLY A 2 14.20 1.71 -0.68
C GLY A 2 13.69 2.54 0.49
N LYS A 3 13.08 3.69 0.17
CA LYS A 3 12.39 4.53 1.16
C LYS A 3 10.92 4.18 1.19
N ILE A 4 10.36 4.13 2.39
CA ILE A 4 8.95 3.85 2.59
C ILE A 4 8.25 5.13 3.06
N ILE A 5 7.22 5.53 2.33
CA ILE A 5 6.48 6.75 2.59
C ILE A 5 5.01 6.38 2.76
N ALA A 6 4.44 6.72 3.91
CA ALA A 6 3.02 6.52 4.17
C ALA A 6 2.26 7.83 3.95
N LEU A 7 1.16 7.75 3.20
CA LEU A 7 0.26 8.89 3.00
C LEU A 7 -0.99 8.61 3.81
N ALA A 8 -1.21 9.41 4.84
CA ALA A 8 -2.27 9.22 5.80
C ALA A 8 -3.02 10.53 6.03
N ASN A 9 -4.35 10.43 6.16
CA ASN A 9 -5.20 11.58 6.49
C ASN A 9 -6.45 11.06 7.20
N GLN A 10 -6.80 11.70 8.31
CA GLN A 10 -7.99 11.34 9.09
C GLN A 10 -9.28 11.76 8.40
N LYS A 11 -9.21 12.73 7.47
CA LYS A 11 -10.37 13.20 6.73
C LYS A 11 -10.42 12.53 5.37
N GLY A 12 -11.52 11.82 5.06
CA GLY A 12 -11.72 11.25 3.75
C GLY A 12 -11.93 12.34 2.69
N GLY A 13 -11.63 12.04 1.44
CA GLY A 13 -11.96 12.89 0.30
C GLY A 13 -11.16 14.18 0.16
N VAL A 14 -9.97 14.28 0.75
CA VAL A 14 -9.17 15.52 0.72
C VAL A 14 -7.93 15.40 -0.19
N GLY A 15 -7.99 14.59 -1.23
CA GLY A 15 -6.93 14.52 -2.22
C GLY A 15 -5.76 13.61 -1.88
N LYS A 16 -5.86 12.79 -0.85
CA LYS A 16 -4.79 11.88 -0.45
C LYS A 16 -4.40 10.93 -1.59
N THR A 17 -5.38 10.29 -2.21
CA THR A 17 -5.15 9.35 -3.32
C THR A 17 -4.56 10.07 -4.53
N THR A 18 -5.06 11.27 -4.84
CA THR A 18 -4.50 12.07 -5.93
C THR A 18 -3.03 12.38 -5.68
N THR A 19 -2.69 12.74 -4.43
CA THR A 19 -1.30 13.01 -4.04
C THR A 19 -0.44 11.75 -4.21
N THR A 20 -0.95 10.59 -3.78
CA THR A 20 -0.24 9.31 -3.92
C THR A 20 0.07 9.01 -5.38
N ILE A 21 -0.95 9.11 -6.25
CA ILE A 21 -0.81 8.81 -7.68
C ILE A 21 0.17 9.78 -8.33
N ASN A 22 0.04 11.07 -8.06
CA ASN A 22 0.91 12.09 -8.66
C ASN A 22 2.36 11.94 -8.21
N LEU A 23 2.58 11.65 -6.93
CA LEU A 23 3.92 11.43 -6.41
C LEU A 23 4.54 10.19 -7.05
N ALA A 24 3.79 9.10 -7.13
CA ALA A 24 4.26 7.85 -7.73
C ALA A 24 4.63 8.06 -9.20
N ALA A 25 3.76 8.71 -9.97
CA ALA A 25 4.00 8.97 -11.38
C ALA A 25 5.22 9.88 -11.58
N SER A 26 5.37 10.90 -10.75
CA SER A 26 6.51 11.81 -10.83
C SER A 26 7.84 11.10 -10.55
N LEU A 27 7.87 10.25 -9.54
CA LEU A 27 9.06 9.48 -9.22
C LEU A 27 9.40 8.48 -10.32
N ALA A 28 8.39 7.84 -10.90
CA ALA A 28 8.59 6.92 -12.02
C ALA A 28 9.13 7.64 -13.26
N THR A 29 8.67 8.88 -13.49
CA THR A 29 9.19 9.73 -14.58
C THR A 29 10.68 10.00 -14.41
N LEU A 30 11.16 10.05 -13.17
CA LEU A 30 12.59 10.22 -12.86
C LEU A 30 13.34 8.89 -12.90
N GLU A 31 12.75 7.87 -13.51
CA GLU A 31 13.32 6.52 -13.67
C GLU A 31 13.57 5.80 -12.34
N LYS A 32 12.86 6.19 -11.29
CA LYS A 32 12.89 5.47 -10.02
C LYS A 32 11.95 4.27 -10.08
N LYS A 33 12.33 3.19 -9.40
CA LYS A 33 11.45 2.02 -9.25
C LYS A 33 10.51 2.28 -8.09
N VAL A 34 9.21 2.33 -8.38
CA VAL A 34 8.19 2.72 -7.41
C VAL A 34 7.16 1.61 -7.25
N LEU A 35 6.83 1.31 -6.01
CA LEU A 35 5.72 0.42 -5.67
C LEU A 35 4.71 1.22 -4.86
N VAL A 36 3.44 1.19 -5.30
CA VAL A 36 2.33 1.75 -4.53
C VAL A 36 1.60 0.60 -3.86
N ILE A 37 1.37 0.71 -2.57
CA ILE A 37 0.56 -0.24 -1.82
C ILE A 37 -0.74 0.46 -1.46
N ASP A 38 -1.84 -0.05 -2.00
CA ASP A 38 -3.16 0.48 -1.73
C ASP A 38 -3.72 -0.20 -0.47
N ALA A 39 -3.63 0.49 0.65
CA ALA A 39 -4.09 -0.03 1.94
C ALA A 39 -5.46 0.55 2.35
N ASP A 40 -6.19 1.11 1.39
CA ASP A 40 -7.53 1.65 1.61
C ASP A 40 -8.57 0.69 1.01
N PRO A 41 -9.55 0.19 1.80
CA PRO A 41 -10.56 -0.74 1.28
C PRO A 41 -11.35 -0.20 0.08
N GLN A 42 -11.42 1.12 -0.08
CA GLN A 42 -12.11 1.74 -1.23
C GLN A 42 -11.34 1.57 -2.53
N ALA A 43 -10.06 1.22 -2.47
CA ALA A 43 -9.23 0.91 -3.63
C ALA A 43 -9.12 2.03 -4.66
N ASN A 44 -9.15 3.28 -4.20
CA ASN A 44 -9.08 4.43 -5.11
C ASN A 44 -7.72 4.57 -5.79
N ALA A 45 -6.64 4.25 -5.10
CA ALA A 45 -5.30 4.28 -5.70
C ALA A 45 -5.16 3.21 -6.79
N SER A 46 -5.67 2.01 -6.54
CA SER A 46 -5.66 0.93 -7.53
C SER A 46 -6.42 1.35 -8.79
N SER A 47 -7.64 1.86 -8.61
CA SER A 47 -8.45 2.34 -9.74
C SER A 47 -7.78 3.48 -10.49
N GLY A 48 -7.20 4.43 -9.76
CA GLY A 48 -6.51 5.58 -10.35
C GLY A 48 -5.27 5.21 -11.14
N LEU A 49 -4.66 4.08 -10.85
CA LEU A 49 -3.51 3.55 -11.58
C LEU A 49 -3.92 2.58 -12.69
N GLY A 50 -5.21 2.45 -12.95
CA GLY A 50 -5.73 1.64 -14.05
C GLY A 50 -5.79 0.15 -13.77
N VAL A 51 -5.71 -0.25 -12.50
CA VAL A 51 -5.74 -1.67 -12.11
C VAL A 51 -7.17 -2.09 -11.79
N ASP A 52 -7.61 -3.19 -12.40
CA ASP A 52 -8.91 -3.79 -12.10
C ASP A 52 -8.73 -4.78 -10.93
N ILE A 53 -9.18 -4.38 -9.75
CA ILE A 53 -9.04 -5.19 -8.54
C ILE A 53 -9.89 -6.47 -8.59
N LYS A 54 -10.93 -6.51 -9.43
CA LYS A 54 -11.77 -7.70 -9.57
C LYS A 54 -11.05 -8.84 -10.27
N GLN A 55 -10.01 -8.53 -11.01
CA GLN A 55 -9.19 -9.54 -11.70
C GLN A 55 -7.99 -9.98 -10.88
N SER A 56 -7.75 -9.34 -9.75
CA SER A 56 -6.61 -9.66 -8.91
C SER A 56 -6.98 -10.75 -7.92
N GLU A 57 -6.28 -11.87 -7.96
CA GLU A 57 -6.50 -13.00 -7.04
C GLU A 57 -5.75 -12.80 -5.72
N CYS A 58 -4.71 -11.96 -5.71
CA CYS A 58 -3.92 -11.68 -4.52
C CYS A 58 -3.80 -10.17 -4.34
N THR A 59 -4.18 -9.70 -3.16
CA THR A 59 -4.14 -8.28 -2.80
C THR A 59 -3.35 -8.11 -1.52
N ILE A 60 -3.24 -6.87 -1.05
CA ILE A 60 -2.60 -6.62 0.25
C ILE A 60 -3.33 -7.36 1.39
N TYR A 61 -4.63 -7.60 1.24
CA TYR A 61 -5.39 -8.36 2.25
C TYR A 61 -4.79 -9.76 2.45
N GLU A 62 -4.61 -10.53 1.37
CA GLU A 62 -4.04 -11.87 1.45
C GLU A 62 -2.62 -11.86 1.98
N CYS A 63 -1.85 -10.84 1.65
CA CYS A 63 -0.48 -10.71 2.15
C CYS A 63 -0.46 -10.52 3.67
N ILE A 64 -1.39 -9.73 4.21
CA ILE A 64 -1.45 -9.44 5.64
C ILE A 64 -2.04 -10.61 6.42
N ILE A 65 -3.17 -11.13 5.98
CA ILE A 65 -3.97 -12.10 6.73
C ILE A 65 -3.51 -13.53 6.47
N ASP A 66 -3.35 -13.89 5.19
CA ASP A 66 -3.01 -15.24 4.79
C ASP A 66 -1.51 -15.45 4.59
N ARG A 67 -0.71 -14.42 4.80
CA ARG A 67 0.75 -14.43 4.62
C ARG A 67 1.15 -14.90 3.23
N ALA A 68 0.34 -14.56 2.23
CA ALA A 68 0.63 -14.85 0.84
C ALA A 68 1.96 -14.19 0.43
N ASN A 69 2.62 -14.78 -0.56
CA ASN A 69 3.86 -14.21 -1.07
C ASN A 69 3.57 -12.87 -1.73
N VAL A 70 4.20 -11.81 -1.23
CA VAL A 70 3.96 -10.46 -1.71
C VAL A 70 4.28 -10.30 -3.20
N GLN A 71 5.20 -11.09 -3.74
CA GLN A 71 5.51 -11.06 -5.18
C GLN A 71 4.29 -11.44 -6.03
N ASP A 72 3.40 -12.30 -5.52
CA ASP A 72 2.20 -12.71 -6.24
C ASP A 72 1.15 -11.60 -6.28
N ALA A 73 1.28 -10.60 -5.44
CA ALA A 73 0.34 -9.49 -5.38
C ALA A 73 0.75 -8.29 -6.22
N ILE A 74 1.99 -8.26 -6.71
CA ILE A 74 2.51 -7.11 -7.47
C ILE A 74 1.94 -7.12 -8.88
N LEU A 75 1.33 -5.99 -9.27
CA LEU A 75 0.70 -5.81 -10.57
C LEU A 75 1.43 -4.72 -11.36
N ASP A 76 1.46 -4.89 -12.67
CA ASP A 76 2.00 -3.88 -13.59
C ASP A 76 1.00 -2.73 -13.76
N THR A 77 1.53 -1.56 -14.06
CA THR A 77 0.73 -0.41 -14.50
C THR A 77 1.16 -0.02 -15.92
N GLU A 78 0.53 1.01 -16.49
CA GLU A 78 0.93 1.53 -17.80
C GLU A 78 2.34 2.14 -17.78
N ILE A 79 2.86 2.44 -16.60
CA ILE A 79 4.21 3.01 -16.43
C ILE A 79 5.15 1.88 -16.01
N ASP A 80 6.19 1.61 -16.81
CA ASP A 80 7.08 0.46 -16.63
C ASP A 80 7.71 0.38 -15.24
N SER A 81 8.13 1.51 -14.69
CA SER A 81 8.82 1.54 -13.41
C SER A 81 7.89 1.68 -12.21
N LEU A 82 6.58 1.67 -12.45
CA LEU A 82 5.56 1.82 -11.40
C LEU A 82 4.73 0.55 -11.30
N LYS A 83 4.78 -0.08 -10.13
CA LYS A 83 3.99 -1.27 -9.81
C LYS A 83 3.02 -0.96 -8.68
N VAL A 84 2.01 -1.80 -8.51
CA VAL A 84 1.01 -1.61 -7.46
C VAL A 84 0.63 -2.95 -6.83
N ILE A 85 0.41 -2.93 -5.52
CA ILE A 85 -0.28 -4.00 -4.81
C ILE A 85 -1.66 -3.46 -4.49
N SER A 86 -2.68 -4.12 -5.05
CA SER A 86 -4.05 -3.62 -4.95
C SER A 86 -4.67 -3.90 -3.59
N SER A 87 -5.74 -3.15 -3.31
CA SER A 87 -6.55 -3.30 -2.13
C SER A 87 -7.71 -4.26 -2.36
N HIS A 88 -8.42 -4.60 -1.29
CA HIS A 88 -9.64 -5.39 -1.32
C HIS A 88 -10.59 -4.87 -0.27
N ILE A 89 -11.91 -4.96 -0.54
CA ILE A 89 -12.93 -4.51 0.41
C ILE A 89 -12.83 -5.26 1.74
N ASN A 90 -12.31 -6.49 1.73
CA ASN A 90 -12.13 -7.28 2.95
C ASN A 90 -11.13 -6.66 3.93
N LEU A 91 -10.38 -5.62 3.53
CA LEU A 91 -9.54 -4.87 4.46
C LEU A 91 -10.36 -4.25 5.60
N VAL A 92 -11.65 -4.01 5.39
CA VAL A 92 -12.53 -3.55 6.46
C VAL A 92 -12.52 -4.54 7.62
N GLY A 93 -12.62 -5.84 7.31
CA GLY A 93 -12.58 -6.90 8.32
C GLY A 93 -11.17 -7.25 8.79
N ALA A 94 -10.15 -6.93 8.00
CA ALA A 94 -8.78 -7.27 8.33
C ALA A 94 -8.33 -6.65 9.65
N GLU A 95 -8.81 -5.46 9.97
CA GLU A 95 -8.50 -4.78 11.23
C GLU A 95 -8.88 -5.64 12.44
N ILE A 96 -10.01 -6.35 12.35
CA ILE A 96 -10.48 -7.23 13.41
C ILE A 96 -9.67 -8.53 13.42
N GLU A 97 -9.42 -9.09 12.23
CA GLU A 97 -8.65 -10.33 12.11
C GLU A 97 -7.22 -10.16 12.64
N MET A 98 -6.61 -9.00 12.41
CA MET A 98 -5.26 -8.71 12.87
C MET A 98 -5.14 -8.68 14.40
N LEU A 99 -6.22 -8.37 15.12
CA LEU A 99 -6.19 -8.30 16.58
C LEU A 99 -5.77 -9.63 17.20
N ASN A 100 -6.01 -10.73 16.52
CA ASN A 100 -5.69 -12.07 17.02
C ASN A 100 -4.35 -12.61 16.49
N LEU A 101 -3.63 -11.81 15.71
CA LEU A 101 -2.36 -12.24 15.14
C LEU A 101 -1.19 -11.81 16.00
N PRO A 102 -0.12 -12.65 16.09
CA PRO A 102 1.09 -12.24 16.79
C PRO A 102 1.78 -11.09 16.05
N ASN A 103 2.40 -10.20 16.80
CA ASN A 103 3.13 -9.03 16.24
C ASN A 103 2.25 -8.15 15.37
N ARG A 104 0.98 -7.97 15.75
CA ARG A 104 -0.01 -7.27 14.93
C ARG A 104 0.40 -5.86 14.51
N GLU A 105 1.23 -5.17 15.28
CA GLU A 105 1.71 -3.83 14.95
C GLU A 105 2.86 -3.84 13.92
N LYS A 106 3.40 -5.01 13.59
CA LYS A 106 4.57 -5.15 12.72
C LYS A 106 4.34 -6.05 11.52
N ILE A 107 3.08 -6.44 11.28
CA ILE A 107 2.75 -7.35 10.18
C ILE A 107 3.16 -6.77 8.84
N LEU A 108 2.83 -5.51 8.59
CA LEU A 108 3.15 -4.86 7.32
C LEU A 108 4.66 -4.75 7.12
N LYS A 109 5.41 -4.50 8.18
CA LYS A 109 6.87 -4.52 8.12
C LYS A 109 7.39 -5.87 7.64
N GLU A 110 6.88 -6.94 8.22
CA GLU A 110 7.30 -8.30 7.85
C GLU A 110 6.95 -8.60 6.39
N VAL A 111 5.77 -8.18 5.94
CA VAL A 111 5.31 -8.38 4.57
C VAL A 111 6.19 -7.63 3.56
N LEU A 112 6.57 -6.39 3.87
CA LEU A 112 7.25 -5.50 2.93
C LEU A 112 8.77 -5.55 2.98
N THR A 113 9.36 -6.09 4.05
CA THR A 113 10.81 -6.14 4.18
C THR A 113 11.51 -6.74 2.96
N PRO A 114 11.02 -7.84 2.35
CA PRO A 114 11.67 -8.40 1.17
C PRO A 114 11.70 -7.46 -0.04
N LEU A 115 10.81 -6.47 -0.08
CA LEU A 115 10.68 -5.56 -1.22
C LEU A 115 11.59 -4.32 -1.14
N LYS A 116 12.17 -4.04 0.01
CA LYS A 116 12.93 -2.81 0.21
C LYS A 116 14.14 -2.69 -0.71
N GLU A 117 14.74 -3.81 -1.08
CA GLU A 117 15.90 -3.82 -1.97
C GLU A 117 15.52 -3.76 -3.45
N GLU A 118 14.25 -4.03 -3.77
CA GLU A 118 13.79 -4.08 -5.15
C GLU A 118 13.25 -2.74 -5.66
N TYR A 119 12.89 -1.83 -4.76
CA TYR A 119 12.27 -0.56 -5.11
C TYR A 119 13.01 0.61 -4.49
N ASP A 120 13.09 1.72 -5.23
CA ASP A 120 13.63 2.97 -4.70
C ASP A 120 12.66 3.62 -3.72
N TYR A 121 11.36 3.51 -4.00
CA TYR A 121 10.30 4.06 -3.17
C TYR A 121 9.14 3.10 -3.06
N ILE A 122 8.62 2.95 -1.84
CA ILE A 122 7.38 2.22 -1.57
C ILE A 122 6.42 3.23 -0.93
N LEU A 123 5.31 3.52 -1.62
CA LEU A 123 4.30 4.47 -1.15
C LEU A 123 3.11 3.68 -0.64
N ILE A 124 2.67 3.97 0.58
CA ILE A 124 1.52 3.29 1.19
C ILE A 124 0.37 4.28 1.29
N ASP A 125 -0.71 4.01 0.54
CA ASP A 125 -1.93 4.83 0.56
C ASP A 125 -2.85 4.32 1.65
N CYS A 126 -2.83 4.97 2.82
CA CYS A 126 -3.53 4.52 4.01
C CYS A 126 -5.00 4.92 3.99
N SER A 127 -5.83 4.09 4.64
CA SER A 127 -7.23 4.43 4.88
C SER A 127 -7.34 5.67 5.79
N PRO A 128 -8.40 6.48 5.65
CA PRO A 128 -8.65 7.61 6.57
C PRO A 128 -8.82 7.18 8.03
N SER A 129 -9.18 5.93 8.29
CA SER A 129 -9.32 5.44 9.65
C SER A 129 -7.95 5.26 10.31
N LEU A 130 -7.91 5.35 11.65
CA LEU A 130 -6.70 5.12 12.44
C LEU A 130 -6.63 3.67 12.92
N GLY A 131 -6.88 2.72 12.05
CA GLY A 131 -6.84 1.30 12.37
C GLY A 131 -5.43 0.72 12.40
N LEU A 132 -5.35 -0.60 12.68
CA LEU A 132 -4.08 -1.30 12.77
C LEU A 132 -3.25 -1.22 11.49
N ILE A 133 -3.88 -1.25 10.33
CA ILE A 133 -3.15 -1.17 9.06
C ILE A 133 -2.45 0.19 8.95
N THR A 134 -3.15 1.27 9.29
CA THR A 134 -2.55 2.61 9.28
C THR A 134 -1.43 2.72 10.31
N ILE A 135 -1.63 2.17 11.51
CA ILE A 135 -0.60 2.14 12.55
C ILE A 135 0.63 1.37 12.07
N ASN A 136 0.42 0.21 11.43
CA ASN A 136 1.51 -0.57 10.83
C ASN A 136 2.29 0.26 9.80
N ALA A 137 1.57 0.91 8.88
CA ALA A 137 2.20 1.70 7.83
C ALA A 137 3.02 2.85 8.41
N VAL A 138 2.44 3.62 9.33
CA VAL A 138 3.11 4.77 9.94
C VAL A 138 4.33 4.33 10.76
N SER A 139 4.21 3.22 11.48
CA SER A 139 5.30 2.71 12.32
C SER A 139 6.49 2.24 11.51
N TYR A 140 6.26 1.78 10.27
CA TYR A 140 7.32 1.24 9.41
C TYR A 140 7.93 2.29 8.49
N THR A 141 7.25 3.39 8.27
CA THR A 141 7.66 4.38 7.27
C THR A 141 8.90 5.18 7.68
N HIS A 142 9.68 5.60 6.69
CA HIS A 142 10.74 6.59 6.86
C HIS A 142 10.17 8.00 6.89
N LEU A 143 9.01 8.22 6.26
CA LEU A 143 8.38 9.52 6.16
C LEU A 143 6.87 9.32 6.07
N THR A 144 6.13 10.06 6.87
CA THR A 144 4.68 10.11 6.80
C THR A 144 4.27 11.47 6.25
N LEU A 145 3.46 11.46 5.19
CA LEU A 145 2.93 12.69 4.60
C LEU A 145 1.47 12.86 5.01
N PRO A 146 1.18 13.82 5.89
CA PRO A 146 -0.21 14.20 6.17
C PRO A 146 -0.75 15.03 5.00
N THR A 147 -1.86 14.60 4.46
CA THR A 147 -2.48 15.30 3.33
C THR A 147 -3.90 15.73 3.64
#